data_8935c516aa854ee418c00d0318a71032
#
_entry.id   8935c516aa854ee418c00d0318a71032
#
_cell.length_a   1.000
_cell.length_b   1.000
_cell.length_c   1.000
_cell.angle_alpha   90.00
_cell.angle_beta   90.00
_cell.angle_gamma   90.00
#
_symmetry.space_group_name_H-M   'P 1'
#
loop_
_entity.id
_entity.type
_entity.pdbx_description
1 polymer ?
#
loop_
_entity_poly.entity_id
_entity_poly.type
_entity_poly.pdbx_seq_one_letter_code
_entity_poly.pdbx_strand_id
1 'polypeptide(L)'
;MTGFRHQAVLYRDGIGGLLGAVLPFVAEGLEVGEPVMVAEPPDAIAALEDVLGRDSSKVTFVDMAALGRNPARIIPEWLRFVERFGGRGPVRGVGEPAWPGRRDVELDECRLHEALVNTAFAAGPAWRLLCPYDESALPAEVIADVLTTHPYVDGPGRVPGACARRTEAMDEFTRPLPAAPVNAEEIVFDAADLAGLRSVVRRLCDQAALNENRTDDLVLAAHELAGNSVQHAGGTGTLRAWRTRSALVIEVADTGSISDPLVGRE
;
A
#
# COMPACT_ATOMS: atom_id res chain seq x y z
N MET A 1 -10.29 20.71 14.72
CA MET A 1 -10.52 20.15 13.37
C MET A 1 -11.23 18.84 13.57
N THR A 2 -12.31 18.60 12.84
CA THR A 2 -13.08 17.36 12.92
C THR A 2 -12.82 16.56 11.66
N GLY A 3 -12.41 15.28 11.83
CA GLY A 3 -12.24 14.34 10.75
C GLY A 3 -10.79 14.13 10.28
N PHE A 4 -10.64 13.22 9.33
CA PHE A 4 -9.36 12.85 8.72
C PHE A 4 -8.88 13.89 7.71
N ARG A 5 -7.59 14.23 7.74
CA ARG A 5 -6.93 15.07 6.74
C ARG A 5 -5.75 14.33 6.13
N HIS A 6 -5.87 14.01 4.85
CA HIS A 6 -4.83 13.40 4.03
C HIS A 6 -4.19 14.47 3.15
N GLN A 7 -2.89 14.66 3.30
CA GLN A 7 -2.14 15.75 2.68
C GLN A 7 -0.83 15.22 2.10
N ALA A 8 -0.55 15.53 0.85
CA ALA A 8 0.77 15.36 0.28
C ALA A 8 1.61 16.62 0.44
N VAL A 9 2.93 16.43 0.57
CA VAL A 9 3.92 17.50 0.44
C VAL A 9 4.97 17.08 -0.58
N LEU A 10 5.15 17.92 -1.60
CA LEU A 10 6.20 17.72 -2.59
C LEU A 10 7.48 18.39 -2.13
N TYR A 11 8.58 17.66 -2.19
CA TYR A 11 9.90 18.20 -1.82
C TYR A 11 10.93 17.88 -2.91
N ARG A 12 12.13 18.45 -2.78
CA ARG A 12 13.28 18.23 -3.65
C ARG A 12 14.52 18.15 -2.75
N ASP A 13 15.65 17.81 -3.34
CA ASP A 13 16.95 17.80 -2.68
C ASP A 13 17.13 16.67 -1.63
N GLY A 14 16.43 15.53 -1.84
CA GLY A 14 16.61 14.32 -1.05
C GLY A 14 16.33 14.52 0.44
N ILE A 15 17.17 13.95 1.32
CA ILE A 15 16.98 14.00 2.79
C ILE A 15 16.83 15.42 3.33
N GLY A 16 17.60 16.38 2.81
CA GLY A 16 17.50 17.78 3.27
C GLY A 16 16.12 18.38 2.98
N GLY A 17 15.59 18.13 1.80
CA GLY A 17 14.24 18.56 1.43
C GLY A 17 13.15 17.85 2.22
N LEU A 18 13.29 16.53 2.44
CA LEU A 18 12.41 15.75 3.30
C LEU A 18 12.33 16.32 4.71
N LEU A 19 13.47 16.58 5.33
CA LEU A 19 13.52 17.18 6.67
C LEU A 19 12.81 18.54 6.70
N GLY A 20 13.03 19.38 5.69
CA GLY A 20 12.36 20.67 5.58
C GLY A 20 10.83 20.56 5.46
N ALA A 21 10.34 19.51 4.80
CA ALA A 21 8.92 19.26 4.60
C ALA A 21 8.23 18.64 5.82
N VAL A 22 8.91 17.72 6.51
CA VAL A 22 8.34 16.86 7.56
C VAL A 22 8.49 17.44 8.95
N LEU A 23 9.66 18.03 9.28
CA LEU A 23 9.95 18.51 10.64
C LEU A 23 8.94 19.53 11.18
N PRO A 24 8.47 20.54 10.42
CA PRO A 24 7.46 21.46 10.93
C PRO A 24 6.16 20.77 11.37
N PHE A 25 5.74 19.75 10.61
CA PHE A 25 4.53 19.00 10.91
C PHE A 25 4.69 18.11 12.15
N VAL A 26 5.84 17.48 12.32
CA VAL A 26 6.19 16.67 13.50
C VAL A 26 6.33 17.56 14.74
N ALA A 27 7.11 18.64 14.65
CA ALA A 27 7.35 19.56 15.76
C ALA A 27 6.04 20.18 16.29
N GLU A 28 5.18 20.67 15.39
CA GLU A 28 3.86 21.18 15.78
C GLU A 28 3.03 20.14 16.55
N GLY A 29 3.08 18.86 16.13
CA GLY A 29 2.40 17.76 16.84
C GLY A 29 2.93 17.57 18.24
N LEU A 30 4.24 17.52 18.38
CA LEU A 30 4.90 17.35 19.67
C LEU A 30 4.65 18.51 20.63
N GLU A 31 4.65 19.76 20.13
CA GLU A 31 4.36 20.97 20.90
C GLU A 31 2.97 20.95 21.51
N VAL A 32 1.96 20.48 20.79
CA VAL A 32 0.58 20.39 21.27
C VAL A 32 0.26 19.06 21.95
N GLY A 33 1.23 18.17 22.08
CA GLY A 33 1.09 16.86 22.75
C GLY A 33 0.29 15.84 21.95
N GLU A 34 0.17 15.98 20.63
CA GLU A 34 -0.44 14.97 19.77
C GLU A 34 0.53 13.77 19.60
N PRO A 35 0.05 12.53 19.69
CA PRO A 35 0.86 11.36 19.30
C PRO A 35 1.26 11.44 17.83
N VAL A 36 2.55 11.18 17.55
CA VAL A 36 3.13 11.27 16.19
C VAL A 36 3.72 9.90 15.81
N MET A 37 3.36 9.39 14.63
CA MET A 37 4.02 8.26 14.00
C MET A 37 4.66 8.69 12.68
N VAL A 38 5.90 8.27 12.47
CA VAL A 38 6.67 8.52 11.26
C VAL A 38 7.08 7.19 10.65
N ALA A 39 6.55 6.89 9.48
CA ALA A 39 6.85 5.69 8.71
C ALA A 39 7.66 6.08 7.47
N GLU A 40 8.98 5.98 7.58
CA GLU A 40 9.96 6.42 6.60
C GLU A 40 11.04 5.35 6.40
N PRO A 41 11.84 5.40 5.33
CA PRO A 41 13.03 4.56 5.19
C PRO A 41 14.05 4.80 6.33
N PRO A 42 14.89 3.79 6.65
CA PRO A 42 15.81 3.87 7.81
C PRO A 42 16.77 5.05 7.81
N ASP A 43 17.23 5.50 6.65
CA ASP A 43 18.12 6.66 6.51
C ASP A 43 17.40 7.99 6.79
N ALA A 44 16.15 8.10 6.38
CA ALA A 44 15.28 9.23 6.70
C ALA A 44 14.94 9.26 8.20
N ILE A 45 14.63 8.09 8.80
CA ILE A 45 14.40 7.97 10.24
C ILE A 45 15.64 8.44 11.01
N ALA A 46 16.83 7.96 10.66
CA ALA A 46 18.07 8.35 11.33
C ALA A 46 18.32 9.86 11.26
N ALA A 47 18.04 10.48 10.11
CA ALA A 47 18.19 11.93 9.95
C ALA A 47 17.16 12.72 10.77
N LEU A 48 15.91 12.24 10.87
CA LEU A 48 14.88 12.83 11.71
C LEU A 48 15.23 12.71 13.20
N GLU A 49 15.71 11.54 13.64
CA GLU A 49 16.14 11.32 15.03
C GLU A 49 17.27 12.25 15.44
N ASP A 50 18.25 12.46 14.55
CA ASP A 50 19.39 13.36 14.80
C ASP A 50 18.92 14.81 15.01
N VAL A 51 18.02 15.31 14.15
CA VAL A 51 17.51 16.68 14.26
C VAL A 51 16.56 16.86 15.46
N LEU A 52 15.67 15.88 15.73
CA LEU A 52 14.74 15.92 16.86
C LEU A 52 15.46 15.74 18.21
N GLY A 53 16.63 15.11 18.23
CA GLY A 53 17.39 14.87 19.44
C GLY A 53 16.59 14.16 20.50
N ARG A 54 16.41 14.76 21.69
CA ARG A 54 15.66 14.15 22.80
C ARG A 54 14.16 13.95 22.51
N ASP A 55 13.60 14.77 21.63
CA ASP A 55 12.19 14.70 21.29
C ASP A 55 11.87 13.51 20.38
N SER A 56 12.87 12.89 19.75
CA SER A 56 12.70 11.67 18.95
C SER A 56 12.06 10.52 19.75
N SER A 57 12.34 10.44 21.06
CA SER A 57 11.74 9.44 21.96
C SER A 57 10.22 9.57 22.13
N LYS A 58 9.63 10.67 21.70
CA LYS A 58 8.17 10.93 21.72
C LYS A 58 7.49 10.51 20.41
N VAL A 59 8.27 10.20 19.38
CA VAL A 59 7.80 9.79 18.05
C VAL A 59 7.82 8.26 17.94
N THR A 60 6.77 7.69 17.37
CA THR A 60 6.75 6.28 16.98
C THR A 60 7.33 6.16 15.59
N PHE A 61 8.55 5.63 15.44
CA PHE A 61 9.17 5.38 14.16
C PHE A 61 8.84 3.97 13.65
N VAL A 62 8.57 3.86 12.35
CA VAL A 62 8.29 2.62 11.63
C VAL A 62 9.13 2.57 10.37
N ASP A 63 9.85 1.49 10.15
CA ASP A 63 10.61 1.27 8.91
C ASP A 63 9.65 1.02 7.74
N MET A 64 9.46 2.02 6.89
CA MET A 64 8.62 1.94 5.70
C MET A 64 9.22 1.01 4.65
N ALA A 65 10.53 0.85 4.58
CA ALA A 65 11.15 -0.08 3.64
C ALA A 65 10.79 -1.55 3.98
N ALA A 66 10.59 -1.86 5.25
CA ALA A 66 10.11 -3.16 5.70
C ALA A 66 8.58 -3.29 5.60
N LEU A 67 7.83 -2.33 6.15
CA LEU A 67 6.37 -2.32 6.16
C LEU A 67 5.81 -2.23 4.73
N GLY A 68 6.29 -1.28 3.95
CA GLY A 68 5.83 -0.95 2.61
C GLY A 68 6.31 -1.90 1.52
N ARG A 69 7.06 -2.96 1.84
CA ARG A 69 7.33 -4.07 0.90
C ARG A 69 6.02 -4.66 0.34
N ASN A 70 4.97 -4.62 1.14
CA ASN A 70 3.60 -4.86 0.70
C ASN A 70 2.75 -3.66 1.11
N PRO A 71 2.40 -2.74 0.19
CA PRO A 71 1.61 -1.55 0.51
C PRO A 71 0.25 -1.85 1.15
N ALA A 72 -0.31 -3.04 0.93
CA ALA A 72 -1.55 -3.46 1.58
C ALA A 72 -1.45 -3.53 3.12
N ARG A 73 -0.23 -3.60 3.68
CA ARG A 73 -0.01 -3.66 5.13
C ARG A 73 0.09 -2.29 5.80
N ILE A 74 0.15 -1.21 5.02
CA ILE A 74 0.35 0.15 5.55
C ILE A 74 -0.93 0.65 6.23
N ILE A 75 -2.10 0.48 5.62
CA ILE A 75 -3.40 0.86 6.24
C ILE A 75 -3.61 0.18 7.59
N PRO A 76 -3.42 -1.14 7.75
CA PRO A 76 -3.48 -1.81 9.06
C PRO A 76 -2.57 -1.19 10.12
N GLU A 77 -1.38 -0.72 9.76
CA GLU A 77 -0.48 -0.06 10.72
C GLU A 77 -1.02 1.30 11.17
N TRP A 78 -1.55 2.10 10.24
CA TRP A 78 -2.23 3.35 10.56
C TRP A 78 -3.45 3.13 11.45
N LEU A 79 -4.28 2.12 11.14
CA LEU A 79 -5.45 1.76 11.95
C LEU A 79 -5.04 1.44 13.39
N ARG A 80 -4.05 0.56 13.59
CA ARG A 80 -3.54 0.23 14.93
C ARG A 80 -3.06 1.46 15.72
N PHE A 81 -2.36 2.37 15.04
CA PHE A 81 -1.89 3.60 15.67
C PHE A 81 -3.06 4.52 16.06
N VAL A 82 -4.00 4.75 15.14
CA VAL A 82 -5.19 5.59 15.37
C VAL A 82 -6.08 4.99 16.46
N GLU A 83 -6.30 3.69 16.49
CA GLU A 83 -7.06 3.01 17.54
C GLU A 83 -6.40 3.18 18.92
N ARG A 84 -5.09 3.02 18.98
CA ARG A 84 -4.33 3.12 20.24
C ARG A 84 -4.37 4.53 20.85
N PHE A 85 -4.33 5.57 20.04
CA PHE A 85 -4.12 6.94 20.49
C PHE A 85 -5.28 7.90 20.20
N GLY A 86 -6.07 7.68 19.15
CA GLY A 86 -7.09 8.60 18.64
C GLY A 86 -8.26 8.82 19.57
N GLY A 87 -8.50 7.94 20.56
CA GLY A 87 -9.50 8.14 21.60
C GLY A 87 -9.15 9.23 22.62
N ARG A 88 -7.91 9.74 22.62
CA ARG A 88 -7.42 10.77 23.55
C ARG A 88 -7.30 12.16 22.91
N GLY A 89 -7.49 12.25 21.62
CA GLY A 89 -7.37 13.50 20.84
C GLY A 89 -6.85 13.23 19.41
N PRO A 90 -6.59 14.30 18.66
CA PRO A 90 -6.00 14.16 17.32
C PRO A 90 -4.63 13.49 17.37
N VAL A 91 -4.31 12.74 16.31
CA VAL A 91 -3.00 12.12 16.10
C VAL A 91 -2.41 12.55 14.76
N ARG A 92 -1.11 12.35 14.57
CA ARG A 92 -0.41 12.66 13.32
C ARG A 92 0.34 11.47 12.80
N GLY A 93 0.32 11.30 11.48
CA GLY A 93 1.14 10.36 10.75
C GLY A 93 1.98 11.06 9.68
N VAL A 94 3.17 10.54 9.44
CA VAL A 94 3.99 10.86 8.27
C VAL A 94 4.34 9.53 7.60
N GLY A 95 4.18 9.43 6.29
CA GLY A 95 4.57 8.21 5.60
C GLY A 95 4.82 8.39 4.11
N GLU A 96 5.96 7.89 3.63
CA GLU A 96 6.38 7.89 2.24
C GLU A 96 6.27 6.47 1.66
N PRO A 97 5.12 6.09 1.06
CA PRO A 97 4.96 4.75 0.48
C PRO A 97 5.67 4.59 -0.86
N ALA A 98 5.94 5.68 -1.58
CA ALA A 98 6.58 5.67 -2.89
C ALA A 98 7.97 6.31 -2.81
N TRP A 99 9.01 5.54 -3.14
CA TRP A 99 10.41 5.99 -3.16
C TRP A 99 11.11 5.55 -4.45
N PRO A 100 12.23 6.19 -4.85
CA PRO A 100 12.99 5.82 -6.03
C PRO A 100 13.45 4.36 -6.00
N GLY A 101 13.31 3.66 -7.14
CA GLY A 101 13.71 2.26 -7.28
C GLY A 101 12.61 1.22 -6.97
N ARG A 102 11.40 1.64 -6.60
CA ARG A 102 10.25 0.74 -6.66
C ARG A 102 9.96 0.33 -8.09
N ARG A 103 9.52 -0.90 -8.28
CA ARG A 103 9.05 -1.40 -9.58
C ARG A 103 7.68 -0.79 -9.90
N ASP A 104 7.35 -0.69 -11.19
CA ASP A 104 6.08 -0.11 -11.66
C ASP A 104 4.86 -0.74 -10.96
N VAL A 105 4.82 -2.08 -10.86
CA VAL A 105 3.74 -2.79 -10.16
C VAL A 105 3.63 -2.47 -8.66
N GLU A 106 4.72 -2.06 -8.04
CA GLU A 106 4.71 -1.61 -6.63
C GLU A 106 4.26 -0.16 -6.52
N LEU A 107 4.53 0.67 -7.51
CA LEU A 107 4.02 2.04 -7.60
C LEU A 107 2.52 2.05 -7.85
N ASP A 108 1.99 1.14 -8.69
CA ASP A 108 0.55 0.94 -8.85
C ASP A 108 -0.13 0.59 -7.52
N GLU A 109 0.48 -0.31 -6.73
CA GLU A 109 -0.03 -0.65 -5.40
C GLU A 109 0.07 0.51 -4.40
N CYS A 110 1.11 1.37 -4.49
CA CYS A 110 1.19 2.59 -3.69
C CYS A 110 0.07 3.55 -4.06
N ARG A 111 -0.21 3.74 -5.35
CA ARG A 111 -1.33 4.57 -5.82
C ARG A 111 -2.67 4.06 -5.30
N LEU A 112 -2.91 2.74 -5.36
CA LEU A 112 -4.10 2.12 -4.78
C LEU A 112 -4.18 2.35 -3.27
N HIS A 113 -3.07 2.18 -2.54
CA HIS A 113 -2.98 2.47 -1.12
C HIS A 113 -3.42 3.91 -0.82
N GLU A 114 -2.90 4.90 -1.52
CA GLU A 114 -3.23 6.32 -1.30
C GLU A 114 -4.71 6.63 -1.57
N ALA A 115 -5.30 6.00 -2.58
CA ALA A 115 -6.73 6.11 -2.83
C ALA A 115 -7.56 5.50 -1.69
N LEU A 116 -7.17 4.32 -1.22
CA LEU A 116 -7.86 3.56 -0.17
C LEU A 116 -7.74 4.18 1.22
N VAL A 117 -6.65 4.84 1.54
CA VAL A 117 -6.47 5.60 2.79
C VAL A 117 -7.62 6.58 3.01
N ASN A 118 -8.06 7.27 1.95
CA ASN A 118 -9.20 8.19 2.04
C ASN A 118 -10.52 7.49 2.38
N THR A 119 -10.67 6.22 1.96
CA THR A 119 -11.85 5.40 2.27
C THR A 119 -11.76 4.82 3.68
N ALA A 120 -10.60 4.27 4.04
CA ALA A 120 -10.36 3.64 5.33
C ALA A 120 -10.61 4.60 6.52
N PHE A 121 -10.28 5.88 6.34
CA PHE A 121 -10.40 6.89 7.40
C PHE A 121 -11.49 7.93 7.16
N ALA A 122 -12.42 7.69 6.23
CA ALA A 122 -13.53 8.60 5.96
C ALA A 122 -14.45 8.81 7.18
N ALA A 123 -14.59 7.77 8.00
CA ALA A 123 -15.31 7.80 9.28
C ALA A 123 -14.32 7.43 10.39
N GLY A 124 -14.21 8.24 11.44
CA GLY A 124 -13.28 7.96 12.53
C GLY A 124 -12.85 9.19 13.31
N PRO A 125 -11.89 9.04 14.23
CA PRO A 125 -11.36 10.17 14.99
C PRO A 125 -10.65 11.18 14.09
N ALA A 126 -10.47 12.40 14.58
CA ALA A 126 -9.70 13.40 13.89
C ALA A 126 -8.22 13.01 13.86
N TRP A 127 -7.61 12.91 12.69
CA TRP A 127 -6.18 12.73 12.55
C TRP A 127 -5.66 13.31 11.23
N ARG A 128 -4.35 13.52 11.16
CA ARG A 128 -3.68 14.11 10.00
C ARG A 128 -2.59 13.17 9.50
N LEU A 129 -2.60 12.87 8.21
CA LEU A 129 -1.57 12.12 7.53
C LEU A 129 -0.88 13.03 6.51
N LEU A 130 0.43 13.16 6.63
CA LEU A 130 1.30 13.85 5.70
C LEU A 130 2.08 12.82 4.90
N CYS A 131 1.95 12.83 3.57
CA CYS A 131 2.68 11.96 2.65
C CYS A 131 3.70 12.79 1.88
N PRO A 132 5.01 12.71 2.20
CA PRO A 132 6.04 13.37 1.45
C PRO A 132 6.35 12.63 0.14
N TYR A 133 6.73 13.40 -0.91
CA TYR A 133 7.13 12.85 -2.21
C TYR A 133 8.29 13.64 -2.78
N ASP A 134 9.40 12.96 -3.12
CA ASP A 134 10.52 13.60 -3.81
C ASP A 134 10.20 13.83 -5.29
N GLU A 135 9.78 15.06 -5.61
CA GLU A 135 9.44 15.48 -6.97
C GLU A 135 10.64 15.41 -7.94
N SER A 136 11.86 15.44 -7.40
CA SER A 136 13.08 15.37 -8.22
C SER A 136 13.52 13.95 -8.55
N ALA A 137 13.08 12.96 -7.78
CA ALA A 137 13.55 11.58 -7.87
C ALA A 137 12.46 10.59 -8.34
N LEU A 138 11.18 10.94 -8.18
CA LEU A 138 10.06 10.09 -8.60
C LEU A 138 9.65 10.36 -10.06
N PRO A 139 9.11 9.35 -10.77
CA PRO A 139 8.54 9.51 -12.10
C PRO A 139 7.41 10.55 -12.13
N ALA A 140 7.30 11.28 -13.25
CA ALA A 140 6.28 12.34 -13.40
C ALA A 140 4.84 11.81 -13.28
N GLU A 141 4.58 10.58 -13.70
CA GLU A 141 3.30 9.89 -13.55
C GLU A 141 2.94 9.66 -12.08
N VAL A 142 3.90 9.30 -11.23
CA VAL A 142 3.67 9.14 -9.78
C VAL A 142 3.28 10.49 -9.16
N ILE A 143 3.98 11.57 -9.53
CA ILE A 143 3.62 12.93 -9.06
C ILE A 143 2.24 13.36 -9.56
N ALA A 144 1.87 12.98 -10.80
CA ALA A 144 0.51 13.23 -11.29
C ALA A 144 -0.55 12.47 -10.48
N ASP A 145 -0.28 11.22 -10.09
CA ASP A 145 -1.15 10.41 -9.24
C ASP A 145 -1.34 11.02 -7.84
N VAL A 146 -0.28 11.57 -7.25
CA VAL A 146 -0.35 12.27 -5.96
C VAL A 146 -1.42 13.38 -5.99
N LEU A 147 -1.52 14.10 -7.11
CA LEU A 147 -2.51 15.18 -7.29
C LEU A 147 -3.96 14.65 -7.37
N THR A 148 -4.15 13.37 -7.67
CA THR A 148 -5.48 12.76 -7.78
C THR A 148 -5.89 12.01 -6.51
N THR A 149 -4.94 11.53 -5.72
CA THR A 149 -5.18 10.71 -4.52
C THR A 149 -5.22 11.53 -3.23
N HIS A 150 -4.61 12.73 -3.20
CA HIS A 150 -4.57 13.57 -2.00
C HIS A 150 -5.52 14.75 -2.10
N PRO A 151 -6.45 14.93 -1.12
CA PRO A 151 -7.31 16.11 -1.06
C PRO A 151 -6.57 17.46 -0.88
N TYR A 152 -5.35 17.39 -0.32
CA TYR A 152 -4.49 18.57 -0.10
C TYR A 152 -3.08 18.27 -0.60
N VAL A 153 -2.50 19.20 -1.34
CA VAL A 153 -1.11 19.06 -1.85
C VAL A 153 -0.37 20.37 -1.64
N ASP A 154 0.72 20.32 -0.89
CA ASP A 154 1.63 21.45 -0.68
C ASP A 154 2.95 21.20 -1.42
N GLY A 155 3.69 22.26 -1.74
CA GLY A 155 4.99 22.14 -2.39
C GLY A 155 5.38 23.39 -3.16
N PRO A 156 6.60 23.46 -3.71
CA PRO A 156 7.09 24.63 -4.43
C PRO A 156 6.18 25.01 -5.62
N GLY A 157 5.68 26.26 -5.60
CA GLY A 157 4.86 26.79 -6.69
C GLY A 157 3.44 26.24 -6.77
N ARG A 158 2.96 25.51 -5.77
CA ARG A 158 1.60 24.96 -5.73
C ARG A 158 0.73 25.71 -4.74
N VAL A 159 -0.50 25.96 -5.13
CA VAL A 159 -1.54 26.49 -4.24
C VAL A 159 -2.22 25.27 -3.61
N PRO A 160 -2.38 25.23 -2.27
CA PRO A 160 -3.15 24.17 -1.63
C PRO A 160 -4.53 24.08 -2.27
N GLY A 161 -4.83 22.95 -2.90
CA GLY A 161 -6.06 22.75 -3.65
C GLY A 161 -6.72 21.43 -3.31
N ALA A 162 -8.05 21.41 -3.34
CA ALA A 162 -8.79 20.16 -3.20
C ALA A 162 -8.56 19.26 -4.42
N CYS A 163 -8.16 18.03 -4.18
CA CYS A 163 -8.11 16.99 -5.19
C CYS A 163 -9.54 16.64 -5.64
N ALA A 164 -9.78 16.64 -6.93
CA ALA A 164 -11.13 16.60 -7.45
C ALA A 164 -11.75 15.19 -7.57
N ARG A 165 -11.00 14.05 -7.54
CA ARG A 165 -11.61 12.81 -8.02
C ARG A 165 -11.14 11.52 -7.34
N ARG A 166 -11.68 11.26 -6.14
CA ARG A 166 -11.51 9.99 -5.40
C ARG A 166 -11.99 8.75 -6.16
N THR A 167 -13.01 8.88 -7.00
CA THR A 167 -13.68 7.76 -7.66
C THR A 167 -12.85 7.22 -8.84
N GLU A 168 -12.21 8.09 -9.60
CA GLU A 168 -11.46 7.69 -10.80
C GLU A 168 -10.20 6.87 -10.48
N ALA A 169 -9.54 7.14 -9.34
CA ALA A 169 -8.38 6.36 -8.92
C ALA A 169 -8.75 4.91 -8.57
N MET A 170 -9.97 4.65 -8.10
CA MET A 170 -10.46 3.31 -7.77
C MET A 170 -10.92 2.53 -9.00
N ASP A 171 -11.50 3.21 -10.00
CA ASP A 171 -12.04 2.57 -11.20
C ASP A 171 -10.97 1.83 -12.01
N GLU A 172 -9.71 2.30 -11.96
CA GLU A 172 -8.60 1.65 -12.64
C GLU A 172 -8.29 0.26 -12.08
N PHE A 173 -8.44 0.06 -10.76
CA PHE A 173 -8.18 -1.22 -10.10
C PHE A 173 -9.32 -2.23 -10.24
N THR A 174 -10.45 -1.82 -10.79
CA THR A 174 -11.58 -2.71 -11.12
C THR A 174 -11.56 -3.18 -12.57
N ARG A 175 -10.58 -2.78 -13.37
CA ARG A 175 -10.46 -3.22 -14.77
C ARG A 175 -10.18 -4.72 -14.86
N PRO A 176 -10.82 -5.44 -15.80
CA PRO A 176 -10.52 -6.83 -16.02
C PRO A 176 -9.02 -7.05 -16.33
N LEU A 177 -8.45 -8.09 -15.75
CA LEU A 177 -7.09 -8.51 -16.08
C LEU A 177 -6.99 -8.91 -17.57
N PRO A 178 -5.81 -8.82 -18.18
CA PRO A 178 -5.58 -9.34 -19.53
C PRO A 178 -5.95 -10.83 -19.59
N ALA A 179 -6.56 -11.25 -20.68
CA ALA A 179 -6.94 -12.64 -20.87
C ALA A 179 -5.71 -13.57 -20.80
N ALA A 180 -5.85 -14.69 -20.10
CA ALA A 180 -4.82 -15.72 -20.09
C ALA A 180 -4.54 -16.23 -21.52
N PRO A 181 -3.28 -16.55 -21.86
CA PRO A 181 -2.95 -17.07 -23.18
C PRO A 181 -3.63 -18.43 -23.44
N VAL A 182 -3.92 -18.71 -24.70
CA VAL A 182 -4.65 -19.94 -25.12
C VAL A 182 -3.96 -21.25 -24.66
N ASN A 183 -2.67 -21.21 -24.42
CA ASN A 183 -1.88 -22.35 -23.94
C ASN A 183 -1.67 -22.37 -22.43
N ALA A 184 -2.40 -21.55 -21.67
CA ALA A 184 -2.37 -21.65 -20.22
C ALA A 184 -2.90 -23.00 -19.74
N GLU A 185 -2.24 -23.60 -18.76
CA GLU A 185 -2.79 -24.78 -18.07
C GLU A 185 -3.98 -24.34 -17.25
N GLU A 186 -5.14 -24.95 -17.43
CA GLU A 186 -6.37 -24.58 -16.74
C GLU A 186 -6.88 -25.75 -15.90
N ILE A 187 -7.26 -25.45 -14.65
CA ILE A 187 -7.78 -26.42 -13.68
C ILE A 187 -8.99 -25.79 -13.00
N VAL A 188 -10.15 -26.40 -13.17
CA VAL A 188 -11.35 -26.07 -12.38
C VAL A 188 -11.25 -26.82 -11.04
N PHE A 189 -11.59 -26.17 -9.96
CA PHE A 189 -11.49 -26.72 -8.61
C PHE A 189 -12.69 -26.39 -7.74
N ASP A 190 -12.90 -27.22 -6.73
CA ASP A 190 -13.82 -27.01 -5.62
C ASP A 190 -13.12 -27.25 -4.26
N ALA A 191 -13.89 -27.33 -3.17
CA ALA A 191 -13.37 -27.54 -1.83
C ALA A 191 -12.56 -28.84 -1.68
N ALA A 192 -12.91 -29.91 -2.44
CA ALA A 192 -12.22 -31.19 -2.37
C ALA A 192 -10.84 -31.13 -3.05
N ASP A 193 -10.66 -30.23 -4.00
CA ASP A 193 -9.45 -30.12 -4.81
C ASP A 193 -8.37 -29.26 -4.17
N LEU A 194 -8.69 -28.43 -3.14
CA LEU A 194 -7.76 -27.47 -2.55
C LEU A 194 -6.43 -28.08 -2.10
N ALA A 195 -6.45 -29.28 -1.53
CA ALA A 195 -5.21 -29.97 -1.13
C ALA A 195 -4.36 -30.38 -2.35
N GLY A 196 -5.02 -30.81 -3.42
CA GLY A 196 -4.39 -31.19 -4.69
C GLY A 196 -3.75 -30.00 -5.41
N LEU A 197 -4.40 -28.83 -5.38
CA LEU A 197 -3.88 -27.61 -6.01
C LEU A 197 -2.49 -27.21 -5.52
N ARG A 198 -2.19 -27.42 -4.23
CA ARG A 198 -0.85 -27.15 -3.67
C ARG A 198 0.23 -27.96 -4.40
N SER A 199 -0.05 -29.25 -4.69
CA SER A 199 0.88 -30.13 -5.42
C SER A 199 1.02 -29.70 -6.88
N VAL A 200 -0.05 -29.26 -7.51
CA VAL A 200 -0.03 -28.73 -8.88
C VAL A 200 0.83 -27.46 -8.95
N VAL A 201 0.59 -26.50 -8.06
CA VAL A 201 1.37 -25.26 -8.03
C VAL A 201 2.85 -25.55 -7.78
N ARG A 202 3.19 -26.45 -6.85
CA ARG A 202 4.59 -26.87 -6.60
C ARG A 202 5.22 -27.44 -7.86
N ARG A 203 4.56 -28.37 -8.56
CA ARG A 203 5.02 -28.92 -9.83
C ARG A 203 5.30 -27.83 -10.88
N LEU A 204 4.42 -26.84 -11.00
CA LEU A 204 4.59 -25.70 -11.92
C LEU A 204 5.79 -24.83 -11.54
N CYS A 205 6.02 -24.64 -10.24
CA CYS A 205 7.20 -23.91 -9.73
C CYS A 205 8.49 -24.66 -10.06
N ASP A 206 8.53 -25.99 -9.88
CA ASP A 206 9.67 -26.84 -10.21
C ASP A 206 10.00 -26.76 -11.71
N GLN A 207 8.98 -26.85 -12.56
CA GLN A 207 9.12 -26.67 -14.00
C GLN A 207 9.63 -25.27 -14.41
N ALA A 208 9.32 -24.27 -13.62
CA ALA A 208 9.77 -22.89 -13.82
C ALA A 208 11.13 -22.62 -13.17
N ALA A 209 11.74 -23.63 -12.49
CA ALA A 209 12.99 -23.52 -11.76
C ALA A 209 12.99 -22.41 -10.68
N LEU A 210 11.86 -22.21 -10.00
CA LEU A 210 11.79 -21.34 -8.84
C LEU A 210 12.59 -21.96 -7.68
N ASN A 211 13.20 -21.09 -6.86
CA ASN A 211 13.80 -21.54 -5.61
C ASN A 211 12.72 -21.90 -4.57
N GLU A 212 13.11 -22.64 -3.52
CA GLU A 212 12.19 -23.17 -2.51
C GLU A 212 11.35 -22.08 -1.84
N ASN A 213 11.96 -20.97 -1.41
CA ASN A 213 11.23 -19.87 -0.76
C ASN A 213 10.15 -19.27 -1.67
N ARG A 214 10.48 -19.03 -2.94
CA ARG A 214 9.52 -18.52 -3.94
C ARG A 214 8.43 -19.54 -4.24
N THR A 215 8.76 -20.82 -4.23
CA THR A 215 7.81 -21.90 -4.41
C THR A 215 6.81 -21.94 -3.26
N ASP A 216 7.29 -21.87 -2.01
CA ASP A 216 6.43 -21.89 -0.84
C ASP A 216 5.52 -20.65 -0.77
N ASP A 217 6.04 -19.46 -1.08
CA ASP A 217 5.26 -18.23 -1.18
C ASP A 217 4.14 -18.36 -2.22
N LEU A 218 4.45 -18.87 -3.41
CA LEU A 218 3.48 -18.98 -4.49
C LEU A 218 2.43 -20.08 -4.22
N VAL A 219 2.84 -21.20 -3.61
CA VAL A 219 1.92 -22.26 -3.17
C VAL A 219 0.95 -21.74 -2.12
N LEU A 220 1.45 -20.95 -1.15
CA LEU A 220 0.60 -20.34 -0.13
C LEU A 220 -0.37 -19.35 -0.76
N ALA A 221 0.11 -18.42 -1.57
CA ALA A 221 -0.72 -17.40 -2.21
C ALA A 221 -1.82 -18.01 -3.08
N ALA A 222 -1.49 -19.00 -3.91
CA ALA A 222 -2.46 -19.69 -4.76
C ALA A 222 -3.51 -20.44 -3.94
N HIS A 223 -3.08 -21.06 -2.82
CA HIS A 223 -3.99 -21.78 -1.93
C HIS A 223 -4.97 -20.84 -1.22
N GLU A 224 -4.49 -19.69 -0.73
CA GLU A 224 -5.34 -18.66 -0.10
C GLU A 224 -6.35 -18.09 -1.10
N LEU A 225 -5.92 -17.78 -2.32
CA LEU A 225 -6.84 -17.30 -3.37
C LEU A 225 -7.89 -18.34 -3.71
N ALA A 226 -7.49 -19.61 -3.89
CA ALA A 226 -8.45 -20.69 -4.17
C ALA A 226 -9.41 -20.94 -2.99
N GLY A 227 -8.91 -20.84 -1.76
CA GLY A 227 -9.72 -20.91 -0.54
C GLY A 227 -10.79 -19.81 -0.51
N ASN A 228 -10.39 -18.58 -0.85
CA ASN A 228 -11.32 -17.45 -0.94
C ASN A 228 -12.41 -17.67 -2.00
N SER A 229 -12.05 -18.19 -3.19
CA SER A 229 -13.01 -18.54 -4.23
C SER A 229 -14.04 -19.57 -3.74
N VAL A 230 -13.57 -20.61 -3.05
CA VAL A 230 -14.48 -21.63 -2.48
C VAL A 230 -15.37 -21.06 -1.39
N GLN A 231 -14.82 -20.23 -0.51
CA GLN A 231 -15.55 -19.72 0.66
C GLN A 231 -16.53 -18.59 0.31
N HIS A 232 -16.17 -17.72 -0.64
CA HIS A 232 -16.85 -16.45 -0.87
C HIS A 232 -17.47 -16.31 -2.27
N ALA A 233 -17.17 -17.21 -3.22
CA ALA A 233 -17.55 -17.06 -4.62
C ALA A 233 -18.33 -18.27 -5.19
N GLY A 234 -19.15 -18.92 -4.39
CA GLY A 234 -20.06 -19.99 -4.86
C GLY A 234 -19.45 -21.38 -4.86
N GLY A 235 -18.31 -21.61 -4.20
CA GLY A 235 -17.77 -22.95 -3.93
C GLY A 235 -16.85 -23.52 -5.00
N THR A 236 -16.65 -22.81 -6.12
CA THR A 236 -15.80 -23.26 -7.23
C THR A 236 -14.94 -22.11 -7.76
N GLY A 237 -13.82 -22.46 -8.38
CA GLY A 237 -12.96 -21.51 -9.06
C GLY A 237 -12.17 -22.15 -10.20
N THR A 238 -11.42 -21.34 -10.92
CA THR A 238 -10.54 -21.77 -12.00
C THR A 238 -9.14 -21.24 -11.73
N LEU A 239 -8.17 -22.14 -11.67
CA LEU A 239 -6.75 -21.77 -11.64
C LEU A 239 -6.20 -21.87 -13.07
N ARG A 240 -5.55 -20.80 -13.53
CA ARG A 240 -4.80 -20.79 -14.80
C ARG A 240 -3.34 -20.52 -14.53
N ALA A 241 -2.46 -21.19 -15.25
CA ALA A 241 -1.03 -21.02 -15.10
C ALA A 241 -0.33 -20.97 -16.45
N TRP A 242 0.60 -20.03 -16.60
CA TRP A 242 1.44 -19.92 -17.80
C TRP A 242 2.80 -19.31 -17.50
N ARG A 243 3.71 -19.49 -18.43
CA ARG A 243 5.05 -18.89 -18.35
C ARG A 243 5.18 -17.75 -19.33
N THR A 244 5.76 -16.67 -18.86
CA THR A 244 6.30 -15.60 -19.70
C THR A 244 7.81 -15.78 -19.85
N ARG A 245 8.47 -14.81 -20.50
CA ARG A 245 9.96 -14.85 -20.61
C ARG A 245 10.66 -14.76 -19.26
N SER A 246 10.04 -14.12 -18.26
CA SER A 246 10.69 -13.78 -16.99
C SER A 246 9.90 -14.22 -15.75
N ALA A 247 8.68 -14.79 -15.91
CA ALA A 247 7.83 -15.12 -14.77
C ALA A 247 6.97 -16.38 -15.03
N LEU A 248 6.63 -17.07 -13.94
CA LEU A 248 5.47 -17.96 -13.84
C LEU A 248 4.29 -17.09 -13.35
N VAL A 249 3.19 -17.11 -14.07
CA VAL A 249 1.95 -16.45 -13.70
C VAL A 249 0.93 -17.49 -13.29
N ILE A 250 0.28 -17.27 -12.15
CA ILE A 250 -0.86 -18.04 -11.68
C ILE A 250 -2.02 -17.07 -11.49
N GLU A 251 -3.12 -17.34 -12.16
CA GLU A 251 -4.38 -16.63 -12.04
C GLU A 251 -5.38 -17.52 -11.35
N VAL A 252 -6.11 -16.99 -10.39
CA VAL A 252 -7.29 -17.64 -9.81
C VAL A 252 -8.49 -16.75 -10.13
N ALA A 253 -9.51 -17.34 -10.74
CA ALA A 253 -10.72 -16.66 -11.16
C ALA A 253 -11.95 -17.41 -10.64
N ASP A 254 -12.98 -16.66 -10.28
CA ASP A 254 -14.28 -17.16 -9.86
C ASP A 254 -15.42 -16.24 -10.33
N THR A 255 -16.65 -16.52 -9.94
CA THR A 255 -17.84 -15.74 -10.28
C THR A 255 -18.28 -14.78 -9.18
N GLY A 256 -17.50 -14.66 -8.11
CA GLY A 256 -17.79 -13.77 -7.00
C GLY A 256 -17.52 -12.30 -7.33
N SER A 257 -17.77 -11.45 -6.35
CA SER A 257 -17.46 -10.02 -6.42
C SER A 257 -16.98 -9.52 -5.06
N ILE A 258 -15.98 -8.65 -5.07
CA ILE A 258 -15.51 -7.94 -3.89
C ILE A 258 -16.20 -6.59 -3.86
N SER A 259 -17.08 -6.37 -2.88
CA SER A 259 -17.81 -5.10 -2.71
C SER A 259 -17.10 -4.13 -1.76
N ASP A 260 -16.30 -4.65 -0.84
CA ASP A 260 -15.52 -3.84 0.09
C ASP A 260 -14.11 -3.61 -0.46
N PRO A 261 -13.75 -2.36 -0.79
CA PRO A 261 -12.43 -2.05 -1.33
C PRO A 261 -11.29 -2.23 -0.33
N LEU A 262 -11.59 -2.40 0.96
CA LEU A 262 -10.60 -2.56 2.03
C LEU A 262 -10.31 -4.03 2.37
N VAL A 263 -11.00 -4.98 1.75
CA VAL A 263 -10.75 -6.42 1.98
C VAL A 263 -9.27 -6.74 1.88
N GLY A 264 -8.74 -7.39 2.94
CA GLY A 264 -7.32 -7.74 3.07
C GLY A 264 -6.39 -6.58 3.43
N ARG A 265 -6.94 -5.41 3.79
CA ARG A 265 -6.22 -4.19 4.16
C ARG A 265 -6.67 -3.59 5.51
N GLU A 266 -7.31 -4.41 6.34
CA GLU A 266 -7.79 -4.04 7.70
C GLU A 266 -6.98 -4.73 8.80
#